data_cf59df1733e032bee19673f5d0a11c57
#
_entry.id   cf59df1733e032bee19673f5d0a11c57
#
_cell.length_a   1.000
_cell.length_b   1.000
_cell.length_c   1.000
_cell.angle_alpha   90.00
_cell.angle_beta   90.00
_cell.angle_gamma   90.00
#
_symmetry.space_group_name_H-M   'P 1'
#
loop_
_entity.id
_entity.type
_entity.pdbx_description
1 polymer ?
#
loop_
_entity_poly.entity_id
_entity_poly.type
_entity_poly.pdbx_seq_one_letter_code
_entity_poly.pdbx_strand_id
1 'polypeptide(L)'
;MRLLLLADTHVPRRARDLPTRVWDEVARADVVLHAGDWVEPELLDELTARAARVVACWGNNDGPALRSRLPERADVVLDGLRFTVVHETGATAGRDARMSRQYPDTDVLVFGHSHIPWDTTTSTGLRLLNPGSPTDRRRQPFCTYMTGRLDGGALTEVVLHRLEK
;
A
#
# COMPACT_ATOMS: atom_id res chain seq x y z
N MET A 1 -10.60 -3.65 -13.26
CA MET A 1 -10.55 -2.88 -11.98
C MET A 1 -9.16 -2.26 -11.84
N ARG A 2 -9.08 -0.95 -11.57
CA ARG A 2 -7.81 -0.20 -11.39
C ARG A 2 -7.49 -0.07 -9.90
N LEU A 3 -6.26 -0.40 -9.52
CA LEU A 3 -5.76 -0.29 -8.14
C LEU A 3 -4.74 0.83 -8.03
N LEU A 4 -4.77 1.54 -6.90
CA LEU A 4 -3.69 2.42 -6.44
C LEU A 4 -3.15 1.84 -5.13
N LEU A 5 -1.83 1.65 -5.04
CA LEU A 5 -1.15 1.19 -3.83
C LEU A 5 -0.31 2.32 -3.27
N LEU A 6 -0.53 2.60 -1.98
CA LEU A 6 0.15 3.62 -1.19
C LEU A 6 0.65 3.02 0.12
N ALA A 7 1.70 3.59 0.68
CA ALA A 7 2.19 3.33 2.03
C ALA A 7 3.03 4.50 2.51
N ASP A 8 3.23 4.61 3.80
CA ASP A 8 4.22 5.52 4.40
C ASP A 8 4.04 6.98 3.94
N THR A 9 2.81 7.45 3.95
CA THR A 9 2.46 8.81 3.48
C THR A 9 2.91 9.90 4.43
N HIS A 10 2.96 9.62 5.74
CA HIS A 10 3.49 10.52 6.78
C HIS A 10 3.03 11.98 6.68
N VAL A 11 1.78 12.20 6.28
CA VAL A 11 1.16 13.53 6.22
C VAL A 11 0.62 13.91 7.61
N PRO A 12 0.87 15.10 8.12
CA PRO A 12 1.58 16.25 7.50
C PRO A 12 3.08 16.32 7.83
N ARG A 13 3.66 15.31 8.51
CA ARG A 13 5.02 15.38 9.05
C ARG A 13 6.13 15.43 7.99
N ARG A 14 5.99 14.72 6.89
CA ARG A 14 6.99 14.65 5.82
C ARG A 14 6.59 15.46 4.58
N ALA A 15 5.31 15.66 4.38
CA ALA A 15 4.75 16.54 3.35
C ALA A 15 3.45 17.12 3.88
N ARG A 16 3.09 18.33 3.44
CA ARG A 16 1.83 18.96 3.86
C ARG A 16 0.62 18.21 3.34
N ASP A 17 0.76 17.58 2.17
CA ASP A 17 -0.29 16.87 1.47
C ASP A 17 0.34 15.84 0.52
N LEU A 18 -0.48 14.96 -0.04
CA LEU A 18 -0.06 14.08 -1.14
C LEU A 18 0.21 14.92 -2.41
N PRO A 19 1.19 14.51 -3.23
CA PRO A 19 1.40 15.13 -4.54
C PRO A 19 0.13 15.11 -5.40
N THR A 20 -0.13 16.18 -6.16
CA THR A 20 -1.31 16.29 -7.04
C THR A 20 -1.49 15.06 -7.94
N ARG A 21 -0.39 14.55 -8.48
CA ARG A 21 -0.43 13.33 -9.32
C ARG A 21 -0.96 12.11 -8.58
N VAL A 22 -0.70 11.99 -7.27
CA VAL A 22 -1.26 10.89 -6.45
C VAL A 22 -2.75 11.08 -6.24
N TRP A 23 -3.20 12.31 -6.00
CA TRP A 23 -4.64 12.62 -5.93
C TRP A 23 -5.37 12.37 -7.25
N ASP A 24 -4.74 12.64 -8.39
CA ASP A 24 -5.29 12.28 -9.70
C ASP A 24 -5.46 10.77 -9.85
N GLU A 25 -4.52 9.97 -9.33
CA GLU A 25 -4.64 8.51 -9.32
C GLU A 25 -5.70 8.02 -8.34
N VAL A 26 -5.86 8.65 -7.17
CA VAL A 26 -6.96 8.35 -6.23
C VAL A 26 -8.31 8.50 -6.92
N ALA A 27 -8.51 9.59 -7.67
CA ALA A 27 -9.76 9.84 -8.39
C ALA A 27 -10.03 8.83 -9.54
N ARG A 28 -9.00 8.17 -10.07
CA ARG A 28 -9.09 7.20 -11.16
C ARG A 28 -9.16 5.75 -10.69
N ALA A 29 -8.74 5.49 -9.46
CA ALA A 29 -8.68 4.14 -8.92
C ALA A 29 -10.08 3.64 -8.50
N ASP A 30 -10.39 2.39 -8.80
CA ASP A 30 -11.56 1.70 -8.25
C ASP A 30 -11.34 1.34 -6.79
N VAL A 31 -10.10 1.00 -6.42
CA VAL A 31 -9.70 0.69 -5.04
C VAL A 31 -8.34 1.29 -4.75
N VAL A 32 -8.23 1.98 -3.61
CA VAL A 32 -6.96 2.42 -3.02
C VAL A 32 -6.60 1.47 -1.89
N LEU A 33 -5.41 0.84 -1.97
CA LEU A 33 -4.82 0.03 -0.92
C LEU A 33 -3.75 0.85 -0.20
N HIS A 34 -3.86 1.03 1.12
CA HIS A 34 -2.89 1.82 1.89
C HIS A 34 -2.31 1.01 3.06
N ALA A 35 -1.01 0.79 3.02
CA ALA A 35 -0.30 -0.09 3.95
C ALA A 35 0.30 0.63 5.17
N GLY A 36 -0.44 1.62 5.74
CA GLY A 36 -0.10 2.22 7.02
C GLY A 36 0.90 3.37 6.99
N ASP A 37 1.18 3.90 8.17
CA ASP A 37 1.98 5.11 8.41
C ASP A 37 1.37 6.36 7.76
N TRP A 38 0.15 6.65 8.16
CA TRP A 38 -0.63 7.85 7.82
C TRP A 38 -0.13 9.06 8.59
N VAL A 39 -0.01 8.91 9.91
CA VAL A 39 0.36 9.83 10.98
C VAL A 39 -0.84 10.55 11.58
N GLU A 40 -1.65 11.23 10.78
CA GLU A 40 -2.84 11.95 11.26
C GLU A 40 -4.10 11.47 10.53
N PRO A 41 -5.27 11.48 11.20
CA PRO A 41 -6.52 10.96 10.63
C PRO A 41 -7.08 11.79 9.47
N GLU A 42 -6.68 13.04 9.33
CA GLU A 42 -7.18 13.94 8.28
C GLU A 42 -6.92 13.40 6.87
N LEU A 43 -5.74 12.79 6.64
CA LEU A 43 -5.46 12.19 5.34
C LEU A 43 -6.38 10.99 5.06
N LEU A 44 -6.70 10.19 6.08
CA LEU A 44 -7.65 9.09 5.94
C LEU A 44 -9.05 9.63 5.58
N ASP A 45 -9.48 10.73 6.20
CA ASP A 45 -10.76 11.37 5.92
C ASP A 45 -10.81 11.87 4.48
N GLU A 46 -9.78 12.59 4.03
CA GLU A 46 -9.71 13.10 2.67
C GLU A 46 -9.64 11.97 1.62
N LEU A 47 -8.84 10.96 1.88
CA LEU A 47 -8.71 9.83 0.97
C LEU A 47 -10.04 9.08 0.84
N THR A 48 -10.72 8.85 1.96
CA THR A 48 -12.04 8.18 1.98
C THR A 48 -13.11 9.01 1.28
N ALA A 49 -13.03 10.33 1.37
CA ALA A 49 -13.98 11.24 0.71
C ALA A 49 -13.79 11.28 -0.82
N ARG A 50 -12.57 11.07 -1.32
CA ARG A 50 -12.22 11.20 -2.75
C ARG A 50 -12.12 9.86 -3.49
N ALA A 51 -11.75 8.79 -2.80
CA ALA A 51 -11.61 7.47 -3.40
C ALA A 51 -12.96 6.77 -3.55
N ALA A 52 -13.13 5.96 -4.58
CA ALA A 52 -14.29 5.10 -4.72
C ALA A 52 -14.36 4.03 -3.61
N ARG A 53 -13.21 3.47 -3.22
CA ARG A 53 -13.06 2.52 -2.13
C ARG A 53 -11.66 2.57 -1.54
N VAL A 54 -11.55 2.50 -0.21
CA VAL A 54 -10.27 2.40 0.52
C VAL A 54 -10.23 1.10 1.29
N VAL A 55 -9.12 0.37 1.18
CA VAL A 55 -8.77 -0.79 2.00
C VAL A 55 -7.41 -0.50 2.63
N ALA A 56 -7.33 -0.46 3.95
CA ALA A 56 -6.14 0.04 4.61
C ALA A 56 -5.90 -0.60 5.98
N CYS A 57 -4.65 -0.55 6.42
CA CYS A 57 -4.22 -0.86 7.78
C CYS A 57 -3.56 0.36 8.45
N TRP A 58 -3.34 0.30 9.76
CA TRP A 58 -2.48 1.26 10.44
C TRP A 58 -1.01 0.81 10.41
N GLY A 59 -0.09 1.74 10.64
CA GLY A 59 1.34 1.51 10.75
C GLY A 59 1.89 1.86 12.13
N ASN A 60 3.19 1.63 12.33
CA ASN A 60 3.82 1.84 13.64
C ASN A 60 3.85 3.32 14.08
N ASN A 61 3.79 4.26 13.15
CA ASN A 61 3.72 5.70 13.46
C ASN A 61 2.29 6.22 13.67
N ASP A 62 1.28 5.37 13.53
CA ASP A 62 -0.11 5.75 13.66
C ASP A 62 -0.58 5.66 15.12
N GLY A 63 -1.19 6.74 15.59
CA GLY A 63 -1.67 6.89 16.96
C GLY A 63 -3.05 6.25 17.19
N PRO A 64 -3.59 6.39 18.45
CA PRO A 64 -4.86 5.78 18.85
C PRO A 64 -6.05 6.16 17.96
N ALA A 65 -6.10 7.39 17.45
CA ALA A 65 -7.19 7.86 16.58
C ALA A 65 -7.28 7.07 15.27
N LEU A 66 -6.14 6.73 14.65
CA LEU A 66 -6.08 5.89 13.45
C LEU A 66 -6.28 4.41 13.78
N ARG A 67 -5.66 3.91 14.86
CA ARG A 67 -5.78 2.50 15.27
C ARG A 67 -7.18 2.10 15.70
N SER A 68 -8.00 3.04 16.17
CA SER A 68 -9.41 2.78 16.45
C SER A 68 -10.29 2.67 15.20
N ARG A 69 -9.81 3.16 14.06
CA ARG A 69 -10.54 3.22 12.78
C ARG A 69 -10.06 2.21 11.75
N LEU A 70 -8.81 1.80 11.86
CA LEU A 70 -8.14 0.89 10.92
C LEU A 70 -7.67 -0.37 11.64
N PRO A 71 -7.74 -1.53 10.99
CA PRO A 71 -7.15 -2.76 11.52
C PRO A 71 -5.61 -2.74 11.39
N GLU A 72 -4.94 -3.63 12.09
CA GLU A 72 -3.52 -3.94 11.87
C GLU A 72 -3.30 -4.69 10.55
N ARG A 73 -4.27 -5.53 10.20
CA ARG A 73 -4.33 -6.31 8.96
C ARG A 73 -5.69 -6.12 8.31
N ALA A 74 -5.70 -5.76 7.04
CA ALA A 74 -6.92 -5.70 6.24
C ALA A 74 -6.89 -6.78 5.15
N ASP A 75 -7.95 -7.60 5.10
CA ASP A 75 -8.13 -8.62 4.09
C ASP A 75 -9.31 -8.25 3.19
N VAL A 76 -9.15 -8.46 1.88
CA VAL A 76 -10.21 -8.18 0.91
C VAL A 76 -10.09 -9.10 -0.31
N VAL A 77 -11.21 -9.49 -0.88
CA VAL A 77 -11.25 -10.18 -2.18
C VAL A 77 -11.62 -9.16 -3.25
N LEU A 78 -10.78 -9.03 -4.26
CA LEU A 78 -10.96 -8.15 -5.40
C LEU A 78 -10.83 -8.97 -6.67
N ASP A 79 -11.89 -9.02 -7.48
CA ASP A 79 -11.93 -9.77 -8.75
C ASP A 79 -11.44 -11.24 -8.60
N GLY A 80 -11.81 -11.89 -7.48
CA GLY A 80 -11.45 -13.26 -7.17
C GLY A 80 -10.08 -13.46 -6.52
N LEU A 81 -9.21 -12.46 -6.48
CA LEU A 81 -7.92 -12.51 -5.78
C LEU A 81 -8.03 -12.05 -4.33
N ARG A 82 -7.35 -12.75 -3.43
CA ARG A 82 -7.29 -12.45 -2.00
C ARG A 82 -6.11 -11.54 -1.73
N PHE A 83 -6.41 -10.31 -1.36
CA PHE A 83 -5.43 -9.30 -0.94
C PHE A 83 -5.35 -9.25 0.57
N THR A 84 -4.14 -9.14 1.08
CA THR A 84 -3.86 -8.79 2.48
C THR A 84 -3.00 -7.53 2.49
N VAL A 85 -3.38 -6.56 3.32
CA VAL A 85 -2.65 -5.30 3.53
C VAL A 85 -2.16 -5.26 4.96
N VAL A 86 -0.85 -5.15 5.14
CA VAL A 86 -0.16 -5.03 6.43
C VAL A 86 0.92 -3.97 6.34
N HIS A 87 1.33 -3.42 7.49
CA HIS A 87 2.40 -2.41 7.45
C HIS A 87 3.79 -3.05 7.39
N GLU A 88 4.07 -4.03 8.24
CA GLU A 88 5.39 -4.63 8.41
C GLU A 88 5.45 -6.07 7.97
N THR A 89 6.57 -6.45 7.35
CA THR A 89 6.90 -7.83 6.98
C THR A 89 8.21 -8.33 7.62
N GLY A 90 8.82 -7.52 8.49
CA GLY A 90 10.10 -7.79 9.11
C GLY A 90 11.30 -7.69 8.16
N ALA A 91 12.41 -8.34 8.50
CA ALA A 91 13.65 -8.27 7.75
C ALA A 91 13.51 -8.71 6.29
N THR A 92 14.32 -8.13 5.40
CA THR A 92 14.36 -8.49 3.98
C THR A 92 14.82 -9.94 3.77
N ALA A 93 15.82 -10.39 4.55
CA ALA A 93 16.31 -11.76 4.49
C ALA A 93 15.21 -12.76 4.88
N GLY A 94 14.95 -13.73 4.03
CA GLY A 94 13.95 -14.78 4.24
C GLY A 94 12.48 -14.28 4.21
N ARG A 95 12.22 -13.09 3.70
CA ARG A 95 10.86 -12.50 3.63
C ARG A 95 9.91 -13.41 2.87
N ASP A 96 10.29 -13.88 1.69
CA ASP A 96 9.43 -14.69 0.83
C ASP A 96 8.94 -15.96 1.54
N ALA A 97 9.86 -16.74 2.15
CA ALA A 97 9.52 -17.94 2.88
C ALA A 97 8.67 -17.65 4.14
N ARG A 98 8.98 -16.56 4.85
CA ARG A 98 8.25 -16.16 6.05
C ARG A 98 6.83 -15.72 5.72
N MET A 99 6.65 -14.89 4.68
CA MET A 99 5.33 -14.40 4.27
C MET A 99 4.47 -15.51 3.68
N SER A 100 5.04 -16.42 2.90
CA SER A 100 4.31 -17.60 2.39
C SER A 100 3.75 -18.48 3.51
N ARG A 101 4.49 -18.64 4.62
CA ARG A 101 4.02 -19.40 5.78
C ARG A 101 2.98 -18.64 6.60
N GLN A 102 3.14 -17.33 6.73
CA GLN A 102 2.25 -16.51 7.56
C GLN A 102 0.92 -16.20 6.85
N TYR A 103 0.92 -16.15 5.52
CA TYR A 103 -0.23 -15.79 4.69
C TYR A 103 -0.52 -16.86 3.62
N PRO A 104 -0.82 -18.12 4.02
CA PRO A 104 -0.98 -19.23 3.07
C PRO A 104 -2.19 -19.06 2.13
N ASP A 105 -3.20 -18.29 2.56
CA ASP A 105 -4.43 -18.04 1.83
C ASP A 105 -4.49 -16.68 1.14
N THR A 106 -3.34 -15.99 1.00
CA THR A 106 -3.23 -14.69 0.36
C THR A 106 -2.60 -14.84 -1.02
N ASP A 107 -3.18 -14.17 -2.03
CA ASP A 107 -2.64 -14.16 -3.38
C ASP A 107 -1.70 -12.95 -3.59
N VAL A 108 -2.04 -11.81 -2.98
CA VAL A 108 -1.26 -10.57 -3.05
C VAL A 108 -1.13 -9.94 -1.67
N LEU A 109 0.09 -9.75 -1.18
CA LEU A 109 0.40 -9.04 0.06
C LEU A 109 0.95 -7.66 -0.26
N VAL A 110 0.25 -6.63 0.20
CA VAL A 110 0.71 -5.23 0.11
C VAL A 110 1.24 -4.79 1.46
N PHE A 111 2.45 -4.22 1.48
CA PHE A 111 3.11 -3.79 2.70
C PHE A 111 3.89 -2.48 2.52
N GLY A 112 4.37 -1.89 3.61
CA GLY A 112 5.08 -0.62 3.65
C GLY A 112 6.33 -0.65 4.53
N HIS A 113 6.44 0.32 5.44
CA HIS A 113 7.43 0.47 6.50
C HIS A 113 8.85 0.81 6.04
N SER A 114 9.39 0.08 5.08
CA SER A 114 10.79 0.28 4.61
C SER A 114 10.96 1.50 3.71
N HIS A 115 9.91 2.00 3.09
CA HIS A 115 9.91 2.98 1.99
C HIS A 115 10.66 2.50 0.74
N ILE A 116 10.98 1.21 0.68
CA ILE A 116 11.74 0.60 -0.42
C ILE A 116 10.73 -0.11 -1.33
N PRO A 117 10.58 0.32 -2.59
CA PRO A 117 9.73 -0.39 -3.53
C PRO A 117 10.10 -1.86 -3.67
N TRP A 118 9.09 -2.73 -3.70
CA TRP A 118 9.29 -4.17 -3.78
C TRP A 118 8.22 -4.81 -4.66
N ASP A 119 8.63 -5.70 -5.54
CA ASP A 119 7.72 -6.52 -6.35
C ASP A 119 8.36 -7.87 -6.61
N THR A 120 7.92 -8.89 -5.90
CA THR A 120 8.39 -10.28 -6.07
C THR A 120 7.23 -11.25 -5.97
N THR A 121 7.39 -12.42 -6.60
CA THR A 121 6.48 -13.54 -6.43
C THR A 121 7.24 -14.68 -5.76
N THR A 122 6.72 -15.20 -4.66
CA THR A 122 7.31 -16.30 -3.92
C THR A 122 7.14 -17.63 -4.64
N SER A 123 7.86 -18.67 -4.20
CA SER A 123 7.72 -20.03 -4.74
C SER A 123 6.32 -20.63 -4.58
N THR A 124 5.52 -20.10 -3.65
CA THR A 124 4.13 -20.54 -3.44
C THR A 124 3.12 -19.74 -4.28
N GLY A 125 3.59 -18.76 -5.06
CA GLY A 125 2.73 -17.91 -5.90
C GLY A 125 2.21 -16.64 -5.20
N LEU A 126 2.53 -16.41 -3.91
CA LEU A 126 2.19 -15.18 -3.21
C LEU A 126 3.00 -14.01 -3.81
N ARG A 127 2.32 -12.97 -4.29
CA ARG A 127 2.97 -11.75 -4.76
C ARG A 127 3.13 -10.75 -3.64
N LEU A 128 4.35 -10.25 -3.45
CA LEU A 128 4.70 -9.26 -2.43
C LEU A 128 4.91 -7.90 -3.08
N LEU A 129 4.13 -6.88 -2.67
CA LEU A 129 4.18 -5.54 -3.24
C LEU A 129 4.41 -4.50 -2.14
N ASN A 130 5.42 -3.66 -2.31
CA ASN A 130 5.61 -2.44 -1.53
C ASN A 130 5.69 -1.24 -2.49
N PRO A 131 4.78 -0.28 -2.41
CA PRO A 131 4.77 0.86 -3.32
C PRO A 131 5.87 1.91 -3.02
N GLY A 132 6.63 1.74 -1.93
CA GLY A 132 7.49 2.78 -1.39
C GLY A 132 6.67 3.87 -0.70
N SER A 133 7.17 5.10 -0.71
CA SER A 133 6.47 6.25 -0.14
C SER A 133 6.33 7.39 -1.15
N PRO A 134 5.15 8.00 -1.29
CA PRO A 134 4.94 9.12 -2.20
C PRO A 134 5.45 10.46 -1.65
N THR A 135 5.85 10.51 -0.38
CA THR A 135 6.18 11.75 0.34
C THR A 135 7.53 11.72 1.03
N ASP A 136 8.00 10.54 1.46
CA ASP A 136 9.26 10.37 2.19
C ASP A 136 10.11 9.26 1.57
N ARG A 137 10.96 9.62 0.62
CA ARG A 137 11.84 8.68 -0.06
C ARG A 137 12.94 8.08 0.81
N ARG A 138 13.20 8.64 1.99
CA ARG A 138 14.35 8.29 2.83
C ARG A 138 15.66 8.27 2.01
N ARG A 139 16.27 7.09 1.86
CA ARG A 139 17.52 6.88 1.09
C ARG A 139 17.27 6.48 -0.37
N GLN A 140 16.00 6.38 -0.80
CA GLN A 140 15.67 6.05 -2.18
C GLN A 140 15.88 7.28 -3.09
N PRO A 141 16.16 7.07 -4.39
CA PRO A 141 16.38 8.17 -5.33
C PRO A 141 15.10 9.00 -5.57
N PHE A 142 13.92 8.35 -5.47
CA PHE A 142 12.62 8.97 -5.75
C PHE A 142 11.59 8.62 -4.68
N CYS A 143 10.59 9.50 -4.51
CA CYS A 143 9.31 9.13 -3.95
C CYS A 143 8.54 8.27 -4.95
N THR A 144 7.74 7.32 -4.48
CA THR A 144 7.09 6.35 -5.37
C THR A 144 5.69 5.98 -4.89
N TYR A 145 4.88 5.48 -5.80
CA TYR A 145 3.63 4.76 -5.58
C TYR A 145 3.47 3.69 -6.66
N MET A 146 2.54 2.77 -6.49
CA MET A 146 2.23 1.75 -7.50
C MET A 146 0.80 1.85 -8.00
N THR A 147 0.59 1.49 -9.26
CA THR A 147 -0.73 1.15 -9.80
C THR A 147 -0.75 -0.28 -10.27
N GLY A 148 -1.94 -0.88 -10.26
CA GLY A 148 -2.17 -2.22 -10.80
C GLY A 148 -3.50 -2.30 -11.51
N ARG A 149 -3.69 -3.35 -12.29
CA ARG A 149 -4.96 -3.66 -12.95
C ARG A 149 -5.37 -5.08 -12.63
N LEU A 150 -6.61 -5.25 -12.21
CA LEU A 150 -7.25 -6.56 -12.09
C LEU A 150 -8.15 -6.79 -13.29
N ASP A 151 -7.95 -7.93 -13.95
CA ASP A 151 -8.74 -8.35 -15.10
C ASP A 151 -8.83 -9.86 -15.12
N GLY A 152 -10.07 -10.39 -15.11
CA GLY A 152 -10.35 -11.83 -15.17
C GLY A 152 -9.69 -12.65 -14.05
N GLY A 153 -9.60 -12.11 -12.83
CA GLY A 153 -8.98 -12.80 -11.70
C GLY A 153 -7.44 -12.79 -11.72
N ALA A 154 -6.81 -11.92 -12.50
CA ALA A 154 -5.37 -11.77 -12.57
C ALA A 154 -4.96 -10.31 -12.29
N LEU A 155 -3.87 -10.13 -11.52
CA LEU A 155 -3.24 -8.84 -11.32
C LEU A 155 -2.20 -8.60 -12.43
N THR A 156 -2.50 -7.65 -13.29
CA THR A 156 -1.70 -7.28 -14.45
C THR A 156 -1.24 -5.82 -14.35
N GLU A 157 -0.34 -5.41 -15.22
CA GLU A 157 0.09 -4.01 -15.35
C GLU A 157 0.49 -3.36 -14.01
N VAL A 158 1.19 -4.10 -13.15
CA VAL A 158 1.76 -3.50 -11.93
C VAL A 158 2.89 -2.57 -12.32
N VAL A 159 2.71 -1.27 -12.04
CA VAL A 159 3.65 -0.22 -12.43
C VAL A 159 4.10 0.56 -11.22
N LEU A 160 5.41 0.65 -11.03
CA LEU A 160 6.03 1.56 -10.06
C LEU A 160 6.19 2.94 -10.71
N HIS A 161 5.51 3.93 -10.14
CA HIS A 161 5.62 5.32 -10.56
C HIS A 161 6.62 6.07 -9.71
N ARG A 162 7.49 6.84 -10.36
CA ARG A 162 8.44 7.75 -9.72
C ARG A 162 7.87 9.16 -9.73
N LEU A 163 7.97 9.82 -8.58
CA LEU A 163 7.62 11.22 -8.41
C LEU A 163 8.89 12.04 -8.47
N GLU A 164 9.00 12.88 -9.49
CA GLU A 164 10.05 13.89 -9.57
C GLU A 164 9.73 15.01 -8.59
N LYS A 165 10.80 15.65 -8.08
CA LYS A 165 10.66 16.80 -7.17
C LYS A 165 10.17 18.03 -7.90
#